data_152791ed3a6a9195021130761b75fd2d
#
_entry.id   152791ed3a6a9195021130761b75fd2d
#
_cell.length_a   1.000
_cell.length_b   1.000
_cell.length_c   1.000
_cell.angle_alpha   90.00
_cell.angle_beta   90.00
_cell.angle_gamma   90.00
#
_symmetry.space_group_name_H-M   'P 1'
#
loop_
_entity.id
_entity.type
_entity.pdbx_description
1 polymer ?
#
loop_
_entity_poly.entity_id
_entity_poly.type
_entity_poly.pdbx_seq_one_letter_code
_entity_poly.pdbx_strand_id
1 'polypeptide(L)' 'MDVVDFAKHIYKMLQRREEDISTILTSGGIQDMENYRLLIGEIQGLTYAKEEMKTVLEKNY' A
#
# COMPACT_ATOMS: atom_id res chain seq x y z
N MET A 1 -11.92 7.34 18.32
CA MET A 1 -10.63 6.97 17.68
C MET A 1 -9.75 8.22 17.65
N ASP A 2 -8.56 8.13 18.18
CA ASP A 2 -7.64 9.27 18.12
C ASP A 2 -6.84 9.27 16.81
N VAL A 3 -6.04 10.31 16.61
CA VAL A 3 -5.27 10.49 15.37
C VAL A 3 -4.31 9.33 15.12
N VAL A 4 -3.67 8.83 16.19
CA VAL A 4 -2.72 7.73 16.05
C VAL A 4 -3.43 6.45 15.64
N ASP A 5 -4.56 6.16 16.27
CA ASP A 5 -5.36 4.97 15.92
C ASP A 5 -5.87 5.04 14.49
N PHE A 6 -6.33 6.22 14.08
CA PHE A 6 -6.77 6.43 12.69
C PHE A 6 -5.63 6.18 11.72
N ALA A 7 -4.45 6.73 11.98
CA ALA A 7 -3.30 6.56 11.11
C ALA A 7 -2.86 5.11 11.02
N LYS A 8 -2.86 4.39 12.15
CA LYS A 8 -2.52 2.97 12.17
C LYS A 8 -3.52 2.14 11.35
N HIS A 9 -4.79 2.50 11.43
CA HIS A 9 -5.82 1.81 10.65
C HIS A 9 -5.58 2.00 9.15
N ILE A 10 -5.33 3.24 8.72
CA ILE A 10 -5.04 3.52 7.32
C ILE A 10 -3.77 2.80 6.85
N TYR A 11 -2.72 2.81 7.68
CA TYR A 11 -1.48 2.09 7.36
C TYR A 11 -1.75 0.61 7.09
N LYS A 12 -2.55 -0.03 7.95
CA LYS A 12 -2.89 -1.44 7.78
C LYS A 12 -3.69 -1.69 6.51
N MET A 13 -4.58 -0.78 6.15
CA MET A 13 -5.35 -0.90 4.92
C MET A 13 -4.45 -0.80 3.68
N LEU A 14 -3.50 0.12 3.69
CA LEU A 14 -2.54 0.26 2.60
C LEU A 14 -1.68 -0.99 2.46
N GLN A 15 -1.21 -1.51 3.60
CA GLN A 15 -0.41 -2.73 3.61
C GLN A 15 -1.18 -3.93 3.07
N ARG A 16 -2.43 -4.05 3.47
CA ARG A 16 -3.29 -5.14 2.99
C ARG A 16 -3.48 -5.06 1.48
N ARG A 17 -3.70 -3.85 0.95
CA ARG A 17 -3.84 -3.68 -0.50
C ARG A 17 -2.54 -4.06 -1.23
N GLU A 18 -1.38 -3.68 -0.69
CA GLU A 18 -0.09 -4.10 -1.23
C GLU A 18 0.03 -5.62 -1.30
N GLU A 19 -0.37 -6.30 -0.23
CA GLU A 19 -0.30 -7.76 -0.17
C GLU A 19 -1.23 -8.39 -1.20
N ASP A 20 -2.44 -7.85 -1.36
CA ASP A 20 -3.39 -8.33 -2.35
C ASP A 20 -2.83 -8.19 -3.76
N ILE A 21 -2.22 -7.06 -4.07
CA ILE A 21 -1.62 -6.83 -5.39
C ILE A 21 -0.44 -7.77 -5.61
N SER A 22 0.41 -7.95 -4.59
CA SER A 22 1.54 -8.87 -4.67
C SER A 22 1.06 -10.28 -4.97
N THR A 23 -0.03 -10.70 -4.35
CA THR A 23 -0.61 -12.01 -4.60
C THR A 23 -1.08 -12.14 -6.06
N ILE A 24 -1.74 -11.10 -6.59
CA ILE A 24 -2.17 -11.10 -7.99
C ILE A 24 -0.97 -11.22 -8.93
N LEU A 25 0.10 -10.44 -8.65
CA LEU A 25 1.30 -10.43 -9.49
C LEU A 25 2.01 -11.77 -9.49
N THR A 26 2.04 -12.46 -8.34
CA THR A 26 2.79 -13.71 -8.21
C THR A 26 1.97 -14.94 -8.56
N SER A 27 0.65 -14.84 -8.62
CA SER A 27 -0.22 -15.97 -8.91
C SER A 27 -0.52 -16.17 -10.40
N GLY A 28 0.01 -15.29 -11.26
CA GLY A 28 -0.27 -15.36 -12.69
C GLY A 28 -1.63 -14.81 -13.07
N GLY A 29 -2.27 -14.04 -12.19
CA GLY A 29 -3.59 -13.47 -12.44
C GLY A 29 -3.59 -12.30 -13.41
N ILE A 30 -2.44 -11.88 -13.90
CA ILE A 30 -2.32 -10.77 -14.83
C ILE A 30 -2.13 -11.33 -16.24
N GLN A 31 -2.98 -10.88 -17.16
CA GLN A 31 -3.00 -11.41 -18.52
C GLN A 31 -2.44 -10.45 -19.57
N ASP A 32 -2.23 -9.18 -19.23
CA ASP A 32 -1.69 -8.22 -20.18
C ASP A 32 -0.80 -7.20 -19.51
N MET A 33 -0.02 -6.49 -20.33
CA MET A 33 0.99 -5.56 -19.86
C MET A 33 0.37 -4.28 -19.28
N GLU A 34 -0.78 -3.87 -19.77
CA GLU A 34 -1.45 -2.67 -19.25
C GLU A 34 -1.87 -2.89 -17.80
N ASN A 35 -2.48 -4.03 -17.50
CA ASN A 35 -2.87 -4.36 -16.14
C ASN A 35 -1.65 -4.51 -15.24
N TYR A 36 -0.58 -5.12 -15.75
CA TYR A 36 0.66 -5.25 -15.00
C TYR A 36 1.20 -3.88 -14.60
N ARG A 37 1.29 -2.96 -15.56
CA ARG A 37 1.81 -1.61 -15.28
C ARG A 37 0.92 -0.84 -14.31
N LEU A 38 -0.38 -1.00 -14.43
CA LEU A 38 -1.34 -0.34 -13.54
C LEU A 38 -1.13 -0.81 -12.10
N LEU A 39 -0.99 -2.11 -11.89
CA LEU A 39 -0.80 -2.67 -10.55
C LEU A 39 0.58 -2.32 -9.98
N ILE A 40 1.62 -2.29 -10.80
CA ILE A 40 2.93 -1.85 -10.35
C ILE A 40 2.88 -0.39 -9.92
N GLY A 41 2.19 0.46 -10.69
CA GLY A 41 2.02 1.86 -10.30
C GLY A 41 1.25 2.00 -9.00
N GLU A 42 0.21 1.18 -8.80
CA GLU A 42 -0.56 1.21 -7.57
C GLU A 42 0.31 0.80 -6.37
N ILE A 43 1.09 -0.28 -6.51
CA ILE A 43 2.01 -0.72 -5.43
C ILE A 43 3.00 0.38 -5.10
N GLN A 44 3.58 1.04 -6.10
CA GLN A 44 4.52 2.13 -5.87
C GLN A 44 3.87 3.26 -5.08
N GLY A 45 2.64 3.63 -5.43
CA GLY A 45 1.91 4.67 -4.72
C GLY A 45 1.59 4.27 -3.29
N LEU A 46 1.20 3.02 -3.06
CA LEU A 46 0.92 2.51 -1.72
C LEU A 46 2.17 2.49 -0.85
N THR A 47 3.29 2.06 -1.41
CA THR A 47 4.57 2.04 -0.71
C THR A 47 4.98 3.46 -0.32
N TYR A 48 4.85 4.40 -1.25
CA TYR A 48 5.14 5.80 -0.98
C TYR A 48 4.28 6.33 0.17
N ALA A 49 2.97 6.08 0.11
CA ALA A 49 2.04 6.55 1.15
C ALA A 49 2.39 5.97 2.52
N LYS A 50 2.72 4.69 2.57
CA LYS A 50 3.11 4.03 3.82
C LYS A 50 4.38 4.65 4.40
N GLU A 51 5.38 4.90 3.55
CA GLU A 51 6.64 5.51 3.98
C GLU A 51 6.41 6.91 4.56
N GLU A 52 5.57 7.70 3.91
CA GLU A 52 5.24 9.04 4.38
C GLU A 52 4.50 8.98 5.71
N MET A 53 3.54 8.08 5.86
CA MET A 53 2.82 7.93 7.11
C MET A 53 3.74 7.50 8.25
N LYS A 54 4.64 6.56 7.97
CA LYS A 54 5.60 6.09 8.95
C LYS A 54 6.50 7.23 9.41
N THR A 55 6.99 8.05 8.49
CA THR A 55 7.84 9.19 8.81
C THR A 55 7.11 10.19 9.71
N VAL A 56 5.86 10.49 9.38
CA VAL A 56 5.06 11.43 10.19
C VAL A 56 4.82 10.87 11.59
N LEU A 57 4.46 9.60 11.69
CA LEU A 57 4.20 8.97 12.99
C LEU A 57 5.47 8.93 13.85
N GLU A 58 6.62 8.64 13.26
CA GLU A 58 7.88 8.58 13.99
C GLU A 58 8.33 9.95 14.49
N LYS A 59 8.03 11.01 13.75
CA LYS A 59 8.46 12.36 14.11
C LYS A 59 7.52 13.04 15.11
N ASN A 60 6.23 12.78 15.03
CA ASN A 60 5.22 13.57 15.73
C ASN A 60 4.47 12.81 16.81
N TYR A 61 4.65 11.53 16.89
CA TYR A 61 3.95 10.70 17.87
C TYR A 61 4.92 9.66 18.44
#